data_3815713d3888321eb468ec57a003f6c9
#
_entry.id   3815713d3888321eb468ec57a003f6c9
#
_cell.length_a   1.000
_cell.length_b   1.000
_cell.length_c   1.000
_cell.angle_alpha   90.00
_cell.angle_beta   90.00
_cell.angle_gamma   90.00
#
_symmetry.space_group_name_H-M   'P 1'
#
loop_
_entity.id
_entity.type
_entity.pdbx_description
1 polymer ?
#
loop_
_entity_poly.entity_id
_entity_poly.type
_entity_poly.pdbx_seq_one_letter_code
_entity_poly.pdbx_strand_id
1 'polypeptide(L)'
;MRPRFSAVTIEHFQHPRNIGRLADADRVGRVDDAGTDTMVQIFVKLSPERRVARATFRTFGCSACIAASSIATELLVGRDVAPTAAELDRALGGLPADKRYCADLVAEAARRALAH
;
A
#
# COMPACT_ATOMS: atom_id res chain seq x y z
N MET A 1 11.52 20.92 16.65
CA MET A 1 10.66 19.76 16.94
C MET A 1 10.73 18.77 15.78
N ARG A 2 10.90 17.50 16.09
CA ARG A 2 10.95 16.48 15.05
C ARG A 2 9.53 16.14 14.61
N PRO A 3 9.24 16.08 13.29
CA PRO A 3 7.95 15.59 12.84
C PRO A 3 7.77 14.11 13.22
N ARG A 4 6.52 13.71 13.45
CA ARG A 4 6.20 12.31 13.75
C ARG A 4 6.52 11.38 12.59
N PHE A 5 6.37 11.89 11.37
CA PHE A 5 6.54 11.10 10.16
C PHE A 5 7.80 11.54 9.41
N SER A 6 8.42 10.60 8.72
CA SER A 6 9.56 10.88 7.85
C SER A 6 9.15 11.78 6.68
N ALA A 7 10.13 12.42 6.04
CA ALA A 7 9.87 13.21 4.84
C ALA A 7 9.25 12.36 3.73
N VAL A 8 9.66 11.10 3.60
CA VAL A 8 9.11 10.18 2.59
C VAL A 8 7.63 9.92 2.86
N THR A 9 7.28 9.64 4.12
CA THR A 9 5.88 9.40 4.51
C THR A 9 5.03 10.63 4.23
N ILE A 10 5.51 11.82 4.61
CA ILE A 10 4.79 13.08 4.38
C ILE A 10 4.57 13.30 2.88
N GLU A 11 5.60 13.07 2.07
CA GLU A 11 5.50 13.22 0.62
C GLU A 11 4.42 12.29 0.05
N HIS A 12 4.38 11.04 0.50
CA HIS A 12 3.43 10.05 -0.02
C HIS A 12 1.99 10.32 0.41
N PHE A 13 1.73 10.91 1.58
CA PHE A 13 0.34 11.23 1.91
C PHE A 13 -0.10 12.59 1.37
N GLN A 14 0.81 13.54 1.17
CA GLN A 14 0.48 14.82 0.56
C GLN A 14 0.28 14.71 -0.95
N HIS A 15 1.07 13.84 -1.59
CA HIS A 15 1.04 13.62 -3.04
C HIS A 15 0.99 12.11 -3.33
N PRO A 16 -0.12 11.43 -2.99
CA PRO A 16 -0.20 9.99 -3.18
C PRO A 16 -0.14 9.62 -4.66
N ARG A 17 0.57 8.54 -4.95
CA ARG A 17 0.72 8.00 -6.30
C ARG A 17 -0.29 6.90 -6.52
N ASN A 18 -0.79 6.80 -7.76
CA ASN A 18 -1.60 5.66 -8.19
C ASN A 18 -2.89 5.50 -7.38
N ILE A 19 -3.51 6.62 -7.01
CA ILE A 19 -4.77 6.58 -6.26
C ILE A 19 -5.94 6.31 -7.21
N GLY A 20 -6.88 5.49 -6.77
CA GLY A 20 -8.12 5.22 -7.49
C GLY A 20 -8.26 3.78 -7.93
N ARG A 21 -9.41 3.48 -8.54
CA ARG A 21 -9.69 2.15 -9.09
C ARG A 21 -8.94 1.96 -10.40
N LEU A 22 -8.62 0.70 -10.67
CA LEU A 22 -8.06 0.28 -11.95
C LEU A 22 -9.12 -0.54 -12.65
N ALA A 23 -9.74 0.03 -13.71
CA ALA A 23 -10.91 -0.56 -14.34
C ALA A 23 -10.62 -1.92 -14.97
N ASP A 24 -9.40 -2.12 -15.49
CA ASP A 24 -8.99 -3.37 -16.14
C ASP A 24 -8.11 -4.22 -15.21
N ALA A 25 -8.27 -4.08 -13.90
CA ALA A 25 -7.49 -4.87 -12.94
C ALA A 25 -7.74 -6.36 -13.15
N ASP A 26 -6.67 -7.14 -13.12
CA ASP A 26 -6.76 -8.59 -13.14
C ASP A 26 -7.09 -9.14 -11.75
N ARG A 27 -6.65 -8.44 -10.70
CA ARG A 27 -6.85 -8.86 -9.32
C ARG A 27 -7.03 -7.66 -8.41
N VAL A 28 -7.76 -7.89 -7.31
CA VAL A 28 -7.98 -6.88 -6.27
C VAL A 28 -7.79 -7.56 -4.93
N GLY A 29 -6.96 -6.96 -4.08
CA GLY A 29 -6.83 -7.38 -2.69
C GLY A 29 -7.48 -6.34 -1.78
N ARG A 30 -8.28 -6.80 -0.82
CA ARG A 30 -8.97 -5.90 0.11
C ARG A 30 -8.83 -6.38 1.54
N VAL A 31 -8.59 -5.45 2.44
CA VAL A 31 -8.58 -5.68 3.88
C VAL A 31 -9.46 -4.62 4.52
N ASP A 32 -10.37 -5.08 5.38
CA ASP A 32 -11.16 -4.21 6.24
C ASP A 32 -10.76 -4.50 7.69
N ASP A 33 -10.44 -3.47 8.43
CA ASP A 33 -10.08 -3.61 9.84
C ASP A 33 -10.99 -2.75 10.70
N ALA A 34 -11.96 -3.39 11.35
CA ALA A 34 -12.95 -2.70 12.16
C ALA A 34 -12.32 -2.04 13.39
N GLY A 35 -11.24 -2.64 13.93
CA GLY A 35 -10.58 -2.11 15.13
C GLY A 35 -9.96 -0.74 14.94
N THR A 36 -9.52 -0.43 13.72
CA THR A 36 -8.92 0.87 13.38
C THR A 36 -9.76 1.67 12.40
N ASP A 37 -10.93 1.15 12.02
CA ASP A 37 -11.83 1.76 11.03
C ASP A 37 -11.08 2.06 9.73
N THR A 38 -10.34 1.07 9.24
CA THR A 38 -9.48 1.22 8.06
C THR A 38 -9.88 0.22 6.99
N MET A 39 -9.89 0.67 5.75
CA MET A 39 -10.04 -0.20 4.57
C MET A 39 -8.90 0.07 3.61
N VAL A 40 -8.29 -1.00 3.09
CA VAL A 40 -7.25 -0.90 2.05
C VAL A 40 -7.64 -1.78 0.90
N GLN A 41 -7.61 -1.23 -0.30
CA GLN A 41 -7.84 -1.96 -1.55
C GLN A 41 -6.65 -1.73 -2.48
N ILE A 42 -6.06 -2.81 -2.98
CA ILE A 42 -4.96 -2.76 -3.95
C ILE A 42 -5.46 -3.43 -5.23
N PHE A 43 -5.34 -2.72 -6.34
CA PHE A 43 -5.72 -3.18 -7.68
C PHE A 43 -4.45 -3.44 -8.47
N VAL A 44 -4.35 -4.58 -9.15
CA VAL A 44 -3.17 -4.88 -9.97
C VAL A 44 -3.58 -5.34 -11.35
N LYS A 45 -2.81 -4.89 -12.35
CA LYS A 45 -2.82 -5.39 -13.71
C LYS A 45 -1.55 -6.20 -13.90
N LEU A 46 -1.67 -7.43 -14.39
CA LEU A 46 -0.53 -8.31 -14.56
C LEU A 46 -0.05 -8.30 -16.01
N SER A 47 1.27 -8.45 -16.17
CA SER A 47 1.88 -8.65 -17.49
C SER A 47 1.70 -10.11 -17.95
N PRO A 48 2.01 -10.44 -19.21
CA PRO A 48 2.00 -11.83 -19.66
C PRO A 48 2.91 -12.74 -18.82
N GLU A 49 3.98 -12.20 -18.24
CA GLU A 49 4.89 -12.95 -17.37
C GLU A 49 4.37 -13.04 -15.92
N ARG A 50 3.14 -12.56 -15.68
CA ARG A 50 2.46 -12.60 -14.38
C ARG A 50 3.16 -11.75 -13.32
N ARG A 51 3.80 -10.67 -13.75
CA ARG A 51 4.34 -9.65 -12.86
C ARG A 51 3.42 -8.44 -12.89
N VAL A 52 3.47 -7.63 -11.85
CA VAL A 52 2.62 -6.43 -11.77
C VAL A 52 3.08 -5.42 -12.81
N ALA A 53 2.21 -5.11 -13.77
CA ALA A 53 2.46 -4.07 -14.77
C ALA A 53 1.99 -2.71 -14.26
N ARG A 54 0.85 -2.67 -13.55
CA ARG A 54 0.29 -1.46 -12.95
C ARG A 54 -0.36 -1.81 -11.63
N ALA A 55 -0.30 -0.89 -10.67
CA ALA A 55 -0.97 -1.03 -9.39
C ALA A 55 -1.57 0.30 -8.98
N THR A 56 -2.78 0.28 -8.46
CA THR A 56 -3.44 1.45 -7.89
C THR A 56 -4.06 1.06 -6.54
N PHE A 57 -4.57 2.04 -5.80
CA PHE A 57 -5.14 1.76 -4.50
C PHE A 57 -6.30 2.69 -4.16
N ARG A 58 -7.15 2.20 -3.24
CA ARG A 58 -8.12 3.00 -2.51
C ARG A 58 -7.94 2.68 -1.04
N THR A 59 -7.90 3.71 -0.20
CA THR A 59 -7.73 3.54 1.24
C THR A 59 -8.60 4.54 1.98
N PHE A 60 -9.36 4.05 2.96
CA PHE A 60 -10.04 4.87 3.95
C PHE A 60 -9.34 4.63 5.28
N GLY A 61 -8.83 5.70 5.89
CA GLY A 61 -8.07 5.58 7.13
C GLY A 61 -7.20 6.82 7.32
N CYS A 62 -6.16 6.68 8.13
CA CYS A 62 -5.28 7.79 8.45
C CYS A 62 -4.24 8.04 7.35
N SER A 63 -3.54 9.17 7.48
CA SER A 63 -2.48 9.59 6.54
C SER A 63 -1.41 8.53 6.36
N ALA A 64 -1.05 7.82 7.44
CA ALA A 64 -0.03 6.76 7.37
C ALA A 64 -0.48 5.61 6.49
N CYS A 65 -1.77 5.25 6.51
CA CYS A 65 -2.31 4.19 5.66
C CYS A 65 -2.32 4.62 4.19
N ILE A 66 -2.63 5.87 3.92
CA ILE A 66 -2.56 6.43 2.56
C ILE A 66 -1.11 6.39 2.05
N ALA A 67 -0.16 6.83 2.88
CA ALA A 67 1.25 6.83 2.51
C ALA A 67 1.76 5.41 2.25
N ALA A 68 1.41 4.46 3.11
CA ALA A 68 1.81 3.07 2.95
C ALA A 68 1.23 2.46 1.69
N SER A 69 -0.03 2.76 1.38
CA SER A 69 -0.69 2.29 0.15
C SER A 69 0.00 2.88 -1.09
N SER A 70 0.29 4.17 -1.06
CA SER A 70 0.96 4.86 -2.15
C SER A 70 2.31 4.23 -2.47
N ILE A 71 3.17 4.05 -1.47
CA ILE A 71 4.48 3.47 -1.70
C ILE A 71 4.39 2.00 -2.11
N ALA A 72 3.40 1.26 -1.59
CA ALA A 72 3.19 -0.12 -1.97
C ALA A 72 2.91 -0.26 -3.47
N THR A 73 2.12 0.64 -4.04
CA THR A 73 1.83 0.58 -5.49
C THR A 73 3.08 0.80 -6.33
N GLU A 74 3.99 1.65 -5.87
CA GLU A 74 5.26 1.86 -6.58
C GLU A 74 6.17 0.64 -6.47
N LEU A 75 6.24 0.03 -5.28
CA LEU A 75 7.09 -1.15 -5.06
C LEU A 75 6.56 -2.38 -5.79
N LEU A 76 5.26 -2.48 -5.99
CA LEU A 76 4.65 -3.65 -6.63
C LEU A 76 5.02 -3.80 -8.10
N VAL A 77 5.21 -2.69 -8.82
CA VAL A 77 5.46 -2.74 -10.27
C VAL A 77 6.72 -3.56 -10.56
N GLY A 78 6.58 -4.54 -11.46
CA GLY A 78 7.66 -5.45 -11.83
C GLY A 78 7.83 -6.67 -10.94
N ARG A 79 7.02 -6.79 -9.88
CA ARG A 79 7.12 -7.90 -8.93
C ARG A 79 6.02 -8.93 -9.15
N ASP A 80 6.26 -10.13 -8.64
CA ASP A 80 5.27 -11.20 -8.53
C ASP A 80 5.02 -11.58 -7.07
N VAL A 81 5.69 -10.90 -6.12
CA VAL A 81 5.57 -11.12 -4.67
C VAL A 81 5.27 -9.79 -4.00
N ALA A 82 4.34 -9.79 -3.06
CA ALA A 82 3.95 -8.60 -2.34
C ALA A 82 5.09 -8.12 -1.42
N PRO A 83 5.24 -6.79 -1.24
CA PRO A 83 6.15 -6.28 -0.22
C PRO A 83 5.66 -6.68 1.16
N THR A 84 6.62 -6.93 2.07
CA THR A 84 6.30 -7.22 3.46
C THR A 84 6.02 -5.93 4.23
N ALA A 85 5.39 -6.07 5.40
CA ALA A 85 5.18 -4.92 6.28
C ALA A 85 6.51 -4.26 6.67
N ALA A 86 7.54 -5.08 6.94
CA ALA A 86 8.87 -4.56 7.26
C ALA A 86 9.48 -3.77 6.11
N GLU A 87 9.30 -4.25 4.89
CA GLU A 87 9.79 -3.54 3.70
C GLU A 87 9.07 -2.21 3.52
N LEU A 88 7.75 -2.18 3.70
CA LEU A 88 6.96 -0.95 3.61
C LEU A 88 7.39 0.05 4.68
N ASP A 89 7.55 -0.40 5.92
CA ASP A 89 7.99 0.45 7.02
C ASP A 89 9.35 1.07 6.73
N ARG A 90 10.28 0.25 6.24
CA ARG A 90 11.63 0.70 5.91
C ARG A 90 11.62 1.70 4.76
N ALA A 91 10.83 1.44 3.72
CA ALA A 91 10.72 2.33 2.56
C ALA A 91 10.11 3.68 2.95
N LEU A 92 9.26 3.70 3.98
CA LEU A 92 8.66 4.94 4.50
C LEU A 92 9.58 5.65 5.50
N GLY A 93 10.78 5.13 5.75
CA GLY A 93 11.70 5.73 6.71
C GLY A 93 11.36 5.45 8.17
N GLY A 94 10.53 4.45 8.42
CA GLY A 94 10.07 4.09 9.76
C GLY A 94 8.81 4.83 10.17
N LEU A 95 7.73 4.09 10.40
CA LEU A 95 6.49 4.66 10.92
C LEU A 95 6.55 4.72 12.45
N PRO A 96 5.86 5.70 13.08
CA PRO A 96 5.67 5.66 14.53
C PRO A 96 5.03 4.33 14.95
N ALA A 97 5.37 3.86 16.15
CA ALA A 97 4.92 2.55 16.64
C ALA A 97 3.39 2.39 16.57
N ASP A 98 2.65 3.45 16.90
CA ASP A 98 1.18 3.43 16.88
C ASP A 98 0.58 3.47 15.47
N LYS A 99 1.41 3.57 14.43
CA LYS A 99 0.98 3.58 13.03
C LYS A 99 1.53 2.41 12.22
N ARG A 100 2.34 1.53 12.82
CA ARG A 100 2.88 0.38 12.10
C ARG A 100 1.81 -0.58 11.59
N TYR A 101 0.64 -0.61 12.24
CA TYR A 101 -0.47 -1.43 11.76
C TYR A 101 -0.86 -1.08 10.32
N CYS A 102 -0.62 0.17 9.88
CA CYS A 102 -0.90 0.57 8.51
C CYS A 102 -0.07 -0.24 7.52
N ALA A 103 1.22 -0.45 7.82
CA ALA A 103 2.08 -1.28 6.97
C ALA A 103 1.59 -2.73 6.94
N ASP A 104 1.13 -3.26 8.08
CA ASP A 104 0.59 -4.62 8.16
C ASP A 104 -0.65 -4.77 7.27
N LEU A 105 -1.59 -3.84 7.34
CA LEU A 105 -2.82 -3.90 6.55
C LEU A 105 -2.55 -3.78 5.06
N VAL A 106 -1.65 -2.86 4.67
CA VAL A 106 -1.30 -2.67 3.26
C VAL A 106 -0.57 -3.88 2.71
N ALA A 107 0.37 -4.44 3.48
CA ALA A 107 1.09 -5.66 3.07
C ALA A 107 0.11 -6.81 2.87
N GLU A 108 -0.88 -6.96 3.74
CA GLU A 108 -1.89 -8.00 3.60
C GLU A 108 -2.78 -7.78 2.37
N ALA A 109 -3.19 -6.54 2.11
CA ALA A 109 -3.98 -6.22 0.91
C ALA A 109 -3.19 -6.54 -0.36
N ALA A 110 -1.90 -6.19 -0.40
CA ALA A 110 -1.03 -6.50 -1.53
C ALA A 110 -0.88 -8.01 -1.71
N ARG A 111 -0.69 -8.75 -0.60
CA ARG A 111 -0.58 -10.20 -0.64
C ARG A 111 -1.86 -10.82 -1.21
N ARG A 112 -3.03 -10.33 -0.79
CA ARG A 112 -4.31 -10.81 -1.32
C ARG A 112 -4.48 -10.50 -2.81
N ALA A 113 -3.99 -9.34 -3.25
CA ALA A 113 -4.05 -8.96 -4.66
C ALA A 113 -3.20 -9.88 -5.53
N LEU A 114 -2.11 -10.45 -4.99
CA LEU A 114 -1.24 -11.34 -5.73
C LEU A 114 -1.54 -12.83 -5.49
N ALA A 115 -2.48 -13.14 -4.60
CA ALA A 115 -2.86 -14.52 -4.31
C ALA A 115 -3.58 -15.13 -5.52
N HIS A 116 -3.39 -16.42 -5.71
CA HIS A 116 -4.01 -17.18 -6.80
C HIS A 116 -5.30 -17.84 -6.36
#